data_8e6a7980a7e0fd779cb1ea7fd74f8025
#
_entry.id   8e6a7980a7e0fd779cb1ea7fd74f8025
#
_cell.length_a   1.000
_cell.length_b   1.000
_cell.length_c   1.000
_cell.angle_alpha   90.00
_cell.angle_beta   90.00
_cell.angle_gamma   90.00
#
_symmetry.space_group_name_H-M   'P 1'
#
loop_
_entity.id
_entity.type
_entity.pdbx_description
1 polymer ?
#
loop_
_entity_poly.entity_id
_entity_poly.type
_entity_poly.pdbx_seq_one_letter_code
_entity_poly.pdbx_strand_id
1 'polypeptide(L)'
;MTETTLHSSIPDAEISSAPEPVLTAAAHDAARTAFPILAMLSFCHLLNDMIQSLLPAIYPLLKDSFRLDFGQIGLITLTFQITASLLQPFVGIYTDRKPMPYSLAIGMGFTLTGLLLLSHASTFPMLLLAAALIGSGSSVFHPESSRVARMASGGQHGLAQSLFQVGGNVGSAIGPLLAAFIVMPRGQASVAWFAIAALVAIALLTRIAGWYRAHAPAHRTPRTSTGASALPRRTIIVTMSILGMLIFSKYFYLASLSSYYTFYLMQKFQLSAQSAQLHLFVFLGAVAVGTLAGGPIGDRIGRKYVIWGSIVGVLPFTLLLPHANLLWTTLLTVIIGLVLASAFSAIIVYAQELVPGRTGVIAGLFFGFAFGMGGLGAAVLGELADHIGIEAVYGICAFLPAIGLLAWFLPAIEKPRPA
;
A
#
# COMPACT_ATOMS: atom_id res chain seq x y z
N MET A 1 -73.14 36.52 -44.72
CA MET A 1 -72.03 36.68 -43.79
C MET A 1 -71.54 35.26 -43.43
N THR A 2 -70.56 34.79 -44.12
CA THR A 2 -70.06 33.41 -44.03
C THR A 2 -68.61 33.49 -43.42
N GLU A 3 -68.47 32.99 -42.18
CA GLU A 3 -67.18 32.82 -41.53
C GLU A 3 -66.52 31.54 -42.06
N THR A 4 -65.35 31.70 -42.62
CA THR A 4 -64.51 30.60 -43.11
C THR A 4 -63.44 30.34 -42.05
N THR A 5 -63.52 29.26 -41.30
CA THR A 5 -62.51 28.77 -40.35
C THR A 5 -61.46 28.01 -41.12
N LEU A 6 -60.26 28.53 -41.13
CA LEU A 6 -59.05 27.87 -41.62
C LEU A 6 -58.48 26.94 -40.51
N HIS A 7 -58.56 25.62 -40.74
CA HIS A 7 -57.86 24.60 -39.96
C HIS A 7 -56.45 24.49 -40.54
N SER A 8 -55.42 24.97 -39.80
CA SER A 8 -54.04 24.70 -40.13
C SER A 8 -53.59 23.40 -39.46
N SER A 9 -53.47 22.33 -40.23
CA SER A 9 -52.84 21.08 -39.79
C SER A 9 -51.32 21.27 -39.73
N ILE A 10 -50.76 21.24 -38.52
CA ILE A 10 -49.31 21.09 -38.27
C ILE A 10 -49.00 19.59 -38.42
N PRO A 11 -48.04 19.18 -39.26
CA PRO A 11 -47.65 17.77 -39.32
C PRO A 11 -46.84 17.42 -38.07
N ASP A 12 -47.25 16.30 -37.40
CA ASP A 12 -46.52 15.68 -36.30
C ASP A 12 -45.10 15.34 -36.78
N ALA A 13 -44.15 16.08 -36.27
CA ALA A 13 -42.71 15.74 -36.42
C ALA A 13 -42.46 14.47 -35.60
N GLU A 14 -42.30 13.33 -36.28
CA GLU A 14 -41.77 12.11 -35.69
C GLU A 14 -40.44 12.47 -35.02
N ILE A 15 -40.41 12.46 -33.68
CA ILE A 15 -39.23 12.52 -32.89
C ILE A 15 -38.51 11.18 -33.10
N SER A 16 -37.59 11.17 -34.08
CA SER A 16 -36.65 10.08 -34.29
C SER A 16 -35.82 9.94 -32.99
N SER A 17 -36.17 8.96 -32.17
CA SER A 17 -35.34 8.55 -31.04
C SER A 17 -34.02 8.05 -31.60
N ALA A 18 -32.98 8.84 -31.45
CA ALA A 18 -31.61 8.38 -31.74
C ALA A 18 -31.36 7.06 -30.99
N PRO A 19 -30.86 6.01 -31.64
CA PRO A 19 -30.61 4.76 -30.97
C PRO A 19 -29.62 5.00 -29.81
N GLU A 20 -29.98 4.57 -28.60
CA GLU A 20 -29.05 4.54 -27.48
C GLU A 20 -27.77 3.85 -27.92
N PRO A 21 -26.59 4.39 -27.59
CA PRO A 21 -25.33 3.76 -27.99
C PRO A 21 -25.30 2.38 -27.35
N VAL A 22 -25.40 1.33 -28.16
CA VAL A 22 -25.18 -0.06 -27.74
C VAL A 22 -23.75 -0.14 -27.25
N LEU A 23 -23.57 -0.07 -25.94
CA LEU A 23 -22.27 -0.31 -25.31
C LEU A 23 -21.81 -1.70 -25.73
N THR A 24 -20.70 -1.77 -26.45
CA THR A 24 -20.12 -3.05 -26.85
C THR A 24 -19.86 -3.89 -25.59
N ALA A 25 -19.97 -5.22 -25.70
CA ALA A 25 -19.75 -6.16 -24.58
C ALA A 25 -18.44 -5.85 -23.81
N ALA A 26 -17.40 -5.39 -24.52
CA ALA A 26 -16.14 -4.93 -23.94
C ALA A 26 -16.28 -3.67 -23.06
N ALA A 27 -17.21 -2.75 -23.38
CA ALA A 27 -17.49 -1.58 -22.56
C ALA A 27 -18.32 -1.93 -21.33
N HIS A 28 -19.20 -2.93 -21.44
CA HIS A 28 -19.96 -3.49 -20.32
C HIS A 28 -19.04 -4.24 -19.33
N ASP A 29 -18.06 -5.01 -19.81
CA ASP A 29 -17.08 -5.71 -18.96
C ASP A 29 -16.10 -4.74 -18.27
N ALA A 30 -15.72 -3.66 -18.94
CA ALA A 30 -14.88 -2.61 -18.35
C ALA A 30 -15.58 -1.81 -17.23
N ALA A 31 -16.92 -1.82 -17.19
CA ALA A 31 -17.71 -1.15 -16.16
C ALA A 31 -17.95 -2.02 -14.91
N ARG A 32 -17.58 -3.30 -14.92
CA ARG A 32 -17.73 -4.22 -13.79
C ARG A 32 -16.44 -4.45 -13.06
N THR A 33 -16.49 -4.45 -11.73
CA THR A 33 -15.33 -4.81 -10.89
C THR A 33 -14.92 -6.26 -11.14
N ALA A 34 -13.67 -6.47 -11.57
CA ALA A 34 -13.12 -7.81 -11.81
C ALA A 34 -12.60 -8.43 -10.48
N PHE A 35 -13.52 -8.82 -9.61
CA PHE A 35 -13.19 -9.39 -8.29
C PHE A 35 -12.21 -10.57 -8.32
N PRO A 36 -12.27 -11.53 -9.25
CA PRO A 36 -11.28 -12.60 -9.33
C PRO A 36 -9.84 -12.09 -9.54
N ILE A 37 -9.67 -11.04 -10.36
CA ILE A 37 -8.37 -10.41 -10.57
C ILE A 37 -7.89 -9.71 -9.30
N LEU A 38 -8.77 -8.96 -8.64
CA LEU A 38 -8.44 -8.28 -7.38
C LEU A 38 -8.09 -9.27 -6.27
N ALA A 39 -8.83 -10.39 -6.16
CA ALA A 39 -8.55 -11.44 -5.18
C ALA A 39 -7.20 -12.12 -5.44
N MET A 40 -6.91 -12.48 -6.71
CA MET A 40 -5.61 -13.04 -7.08
C MET A 40 -4.48 -12.05 -6.81
N LEU A 41 -4.68 -10.77 -7.10
CA LEU A 41 -3.68 -9.73 -6.88
C LEU A 41 -3.41 -9.51 -5.39
N SER A 42 -4.47 -9.47 -4.56
CA SER A 42 -4.38 -9.39 -3.10
C SER A 42 -3.65 -10.60 -2.51
N PHE A 43 -3.94 -11.80 -3.01
CA PHE A 43 -3.24 -13.01 -2.59
C PHE A 43 -1.77 -13.02 -3.01
N CYS A 44 -1.44 -12.56 -4.23
CA CYS A 44 -0.05 -12.37 -4.64
C CYS A 44 0.67 -11.35 -3.77
N HIS A 45 -0.03 -10.29 -3.32
CA HIS A 45 0.53 -9.30 -2.39
C HIS A 45 0.81 -9.92 -1.01
N LEU A 46 -0.12 -10.76 -0.51
CA LEU A 46 0.11 -11.52 0.72
C LEU A 46 1.38 -12.37 0.61
N LEU A 47 1.56 -13.12 -0.47
CA LEU A 47 2.74 -13.96 -0.67
C LEU A 47 4.02 -13.13 -0.79
N ASN A 48 3.97 -12.01 -1.51
CA ASN A 48 5.10 -11.11 -1.68
C ASN A 48 5.56 -10.52 -0.34
N ASP A 49 4.65 -9.93 0.42
CA ASP A 49 4.99 -9.25 1.67
C ASP A 49 5.30 -10.22 2.80
N MET A 50 4.70 -11.42 2.78
CA MET A 50 5.08 -12.52 3.64
C MET A 50 6.56 -12.91 3.44
N ILE A 51 6.99 -13.05 2.18
CA ILE A 51 8.40 -13.35 1.85
C ILE A 51 9.31 -12.20 2.28
N GLN A 52 8.93 -10.96 2.03
CA GLN A 52 9.74 -9.79 2.40
C GLN A 52 9.89 -9.66 3.92
N SER A 53 8.84 -9.91 4.67
CA SER A 53 8.87 -9.81 6.14
C SER A 53 9.64 -10.94 6.82
N LEU A 54 9.95 -12.04 6.10
CA LEU A 54 10.88 -13.06 6.60
C LEU A 54 12.30 -12.52 6.79
N LEU A 55 12.78 -11.63 5.91
CA LEU A 55 14.14 -11.12 5.98
C LEU A 55 14.47 -10.46 7.34
N PRO A 56 13.75 -9.44 7.81
CA PRO A 56 13.99 -8.88 9.13
C PRO A 56 13.67 -9.86 10.28
N ALA A 57 12.71 -10.75 10.11
CA ALA A 57 12.34 -11.71 11.13
C ALA A 57 13.44 -12.75 11.42
N ILE A 58 14.32 -13.03 10.45
CA ILE A 58 15.44 -13.97 10.62
C ILE A 58 16.78 -13.30 10.96
N TYR A 59 16.82 -11.98 11.20
CA TYR A 59 18.06 -11.28 11.57
C TYR A 59 18.77 -11.86 12.78
N PRO A 60 18.10 -12.31 13.86
CA PRO A 60 18.80 -12.97 14.95
C PRO A 60 19.57 -14.21 14.49
N LEU A 61 18.95 -15.07 13.66
CA LEU A 61 19.60 -16.24 13.09
C LEU A 61 20.81 -15.87 12.21
N LEU A 62 20.65 -14.86 11.34
CA LEU A 62 21.74 -14.41 10.47
C LEU A 62 22.87 -13.79 11.28
N LYS A 63 22.54 -12.99 12.31
CA LYS A 63 23.53 -12.36 13.20
C LYS A 63 24.42 -13.40 13.86
N ASP A 64 23.84 -14.45 14.39
CA ASP A 64 24.56 -15.52 15.07
C ASP A 64 25.37 -16.39 14.08
N SER A 65 24.76 -16.77 12.94
CA SER A 65 25.38 -17.66 11.96
C SER A 65 26.58 -17.02 11.24
N PHE A 66 26.50 -15.72 10.95
CA PHE A 66 27.54 -14.97 10.23
C PHE A 66 28.40 -14.08 11.14
N ARG A 67 28.16 -14.08 12.46
CA ARG A 67 28.82 -13.22 13.46
C ARG A 67 28.74 -11.73 13.07
N LEU A 68 27.55 -11.30 12.62
CA LEU A 68 27.33 -9.92 12.17
C LEU A 68 27.26 -8.97 13.36
N ASP A 69 27.77 -7.76 13.18
CA ASP A 69 27.48 -6.63 14.04
C ASP A 69 26.13 -5.97 13.68
N PHE A 70 25.64 -5.04 14.50
CA PHE A 70 24.39 -4.33 14.24
C PHE A 70 24.46 -3.41 13.02
N GLY A 71 25.65 -2.83 12.73
CA GLY A 71 25.87 -2.06 11.53
C GLY A 71 25.67 -2.88 10.25
N GLN A 72 26.15 -4.13 10.23
CA GLN A 72 25.97 -5.06 9.13
C GLN A 72 24.48 -5.47 8.96
N ILE A 73 23.77 -5.70 10.06
CA ILE A 73 22.31 -5.91 10.03
C ILE A 73 21.61 -4.66 9.48
N GLY A 74 22.01 -3.47 9.93
CA GLY A 74 21.52 -2.20 9.40
C GLY A 74 21.77 -2.06 7.90
N LEU A 75 22.95 -2.48 7.42
CA LEU A 75 23.31 -2.43 6.00
C LEU A 75 22.48 -3.40 5.14
N ILE A 76 22.13 -4.60 5.65
CA ILE A 76 21.18 -5.50 4.98
C ILE A 76 19.82 -4.82 4.84
N THR A 77 19.30 -4.22 5.93
CA THR A 77 18.03 -3.49 5.94
C THR A 77 18.06 -2.32 4.97
N LEU A 78 19.13 -1.52 5.00
CA LEU A 78 19.30 -0.37 4.12
C LEU A 78 19.32 -0.79 2.65
N THR A 79 20.06 -1.85 2.31
CA THR A 79 20.14 -2.39 0.94
C THR A 79 18.75 -2.82 0.45
N PHE A 80 18.00 -3.58 1.27
CA PHE A 80 16.64 -3.96 0.96
C PHE A 80 15.73 -2.74 0.76
N GLN A 81 15.74 -1.79 1.68
CA GLN A 81 14.85 -0.63 1.64
C GLN A 81 15.16 0.32 0.48
N ILE A 82 16.43 0.56 0.17
CA ILE A 82 16.81 1.39 -0.97
C ILE A 82 16.32 0.76 -2.28
N THR A 83 16.57 -0.52 -2.48
CA THR A 83 16.15 -1.22 -3.70
C THR A 83 14.62 -1.36 -3.77
N ALA A 84 13.96 -1.59 -2.64
CA ALA A 84 12.51 -1.71 -2.59
C ALA A 84 11.78 -0.37 -2.80
N SER A 85 12.34 0.76 -2.36
CA SER A 85 11.64 2.06 -2.37
C SER A 85 12.07 3.00 -3.48
N LEU A 86 13.37 3.22 -3.66
CA LEU A 86 13.86 4.22 -4.63
C LEU A 86 13.64 3.83 -6.09
N LEU A 87 13.56 2.54 -6.40
CA LEU A 87 13.31 2.08 -7.76
C LEU A 87 11.83 2.20 -8.17
N GLN A 88 10.89 2.25 -7.24
CA GLN A 88 9.45 2.27 -7.55
C GLN A 88 9.01 3.42 -8.47
N PRO A 89 9.41 4.70 -8.24
CA PRO A 89 9.06 5.78 -9.14
C PRO A 89 9.59 5.57 -10.57
N PHE A 90 10.80 5.01 -10.70
CA PHE A 90 11.40 4.74 -12.02
C PHE A 90 10.66 3.63 -12.76
N VAL A 91 10.29 2.56 -12.05
CA VAL A 91 9.43 1.51 -12.60
C VAL A 91 8.10 2.10 -13.03
N GLY A 92 7.44 2.91 -12.19
CA GLY A 92 6.19 3.57 -12.51
C GLY A 92 6.29 4.47 -13.76
N ILE A 93 7.36 5.27 -13.88
CA ILE A 93 7.61 6.11 -15.06
C ILE A 93 7.76 5.27 -16.32
N TYR A 94 8.53 4.19 -16.25
CA TYR A 94 8.78 3.32 -17.40
C TYR A 94 7.51 2.60 -17.85
N THR A 95 6.78 2.00 -16.92
CA THR A 95 5.57 1.21 -17.22
C THR A 95 4.35 2.07 -17.56
N ASP A 96 4.30 3.33 -17.13
CA ASP A 96 3.30 4.30 -17.60
C ASP A 96 3.47 4.64 -19.08
N ARG A 97 4.72 4.66 -19.56
CA ARG A 97 5.04 4.91 -20.98
C ARG A 97 4.89 3.67 -21.83
N LYS A 98 5.33 2.52 -21.30
CA LYS A 98 5.36 1.23 -21.99
C LYS A 98 4.73 0.17 -21.09
N PRO A 99 3.44 -0.15 -21.29
CA PRO A 99 2.78 -1.19 -20.51
C PRO A 99 3.52 -2.53 -20.62
N MET A 100 3.83 -3.13 -19.47
CA MET A 100 4.57 -4.39 -19.38
C MET A 100 3.75 -5.42 -18.59
N PRO A 101 2.84 -6.15 -19.22
CA PRO A 101 1.93 -7.06 -18.53
C PRO A 101 2.62 -8.11 -17.67
N TYR A 102 3.80 -8.56 -18.04
CA TYR A 102 4.57 -9.58 -17.32
C TYR A 102 5.53 -9.01 -16.27
N SER A 103 5.60 -7.69 -16.09
CA SER A 103 6.51 -7.06 -15.13
C SER A 103 6.36 -7.59 -13.70
N LEU A 104 5.12 -7.84 -13.26
CA LEU A 104 4.81 -8.40 -11.93
C LEU A 104 5.41 -9.80 -11.75
N ALA A 105 5.28 -10.67 -12.75
CA ALA A 105 5.85 -12.02 -12.70
C ALA A 105 7.39 -11.97 -12.73
N ILE A 106 7.98 -11.06 -13.51
CA ILE A 106 9.43 -10.82 -13.54
C ILE A 106 9.92 -10.29 -12.19
N GLY A 107 9.23 -9.31 -11.60
CA GLY A 107 9.53 -8.80 -10.26
C GLY A 107 9.52 -9.90 -9.20
N MET A 108 8.51 -10.75 -9.21
CA MET A 108 8.46 -11.91 -8.31
C MET A 108 9.58 -12.91 -8.59
N GLY A 109 10.07 -12.99 -9.83
CA GLY A 109 11.27 -13.76 -10.19
C GLY A 109 12.54 -13.24 -9.50
N PHE A 110 12.72 -11.91 -9.40
CA PHE A 110 13.80 -11.32 -8.61
C PHE A 110 13.66 -11.67 -7.12
N THR A 111 12.45 -11.59 -6.57
CA THR A 111 12.15 -12.00 -5.18
C THR A 111 12.49 -13.48 -4.96
N LEU A 112 12.07 -14.38 -5.87
CA LEU A 112 12.40 -15.80 -5.81
C LEU A 112 13.91 -16.04 -5.83
N THR A 113 14.62 -15.40 -6.74
CA THR A 113 16.09 -15.55 -6.86
C THR A 113 16.79 -15.05 -5.58
N GLY A 114 16.36 -13.89 -5.07
CA GLY A 114 16.89 -13.36 -3.81
C GLY A 114 16.62 -14.27 -2.61
N LEU A 115 15.43 -14.88 -2.55
CA LEU A 115 15.06 -15.82 -1.50
C LEU A 115 15.91 -17.10 -1.53
N LEU A 116 16.10 -17.68 -2.71
CA LEU A 116 16.97 -18.84 -2.90
C LEU A 116 18.42 -18.51 -2.56
N LEU A 117 18.92 -17.34 -2.99
CA LEU A 117 20.23 -16.88 -2.62
C LEU A 117 20.38 -16.70 -1.11
N LEU A 118 19.36 -16.11 -0.45
CA LEU A 118 19.33 -15.94 1.01
C LEU A 118 19.43 -17.28 1.73
N SER A 119 18.74 -18.31 1.23
CA SER A 119 18.73 -19.64 1.85
C SER A 119 20.09 -20.37 1.78
N HIS A 120 20.92 -20.01 0.80
CA HIS A 120 22.24 -20.64 0.58
C HIS A 120 23.43 -19.67 0.79
N ALA A 121 23.13 -18.45 1.24
CA ALA A 121 24.18 -17.46 1.47
C ALA A 121 25.18 -17.97 2.50
N SER A 122 26.46 -17.85 2.17
CA SER A 122 27.60 -18.24 3.03
C SER A 122 28.51 -17.07 3.37
N THR A 123 28.27 -15.91 2.76
CA THR A 123 29.05 -14.70 2.98
C THR A 123 28.16 -13.48 3.13
N PHE A 124 28.65 -12.45 3.82
CA PHE A 124 27.90 -11.20 3.99
C PHE A 124 27.55 -10.51 2.66
N PRO A 125 28.42 -10.42 1.63
CA PRO A 125 28.05 -9.88 0.32
C PRO A 125 26.90 -10.64 -0.34
N MET A 126 26.80 -11.97 -0.16
CA MET A 126 25.65 -12.75 -0.67
C MET A 126 24.36 -12.37 0.04
N LEU A 127 24.40 -12.07 1.35
CA LEU A 127 23.23 -11.56 2.08
C LEU A 127 22.78 -10.21 1.53
N LEU A 128 23.72 -9.30 1.25
CA LEU A 128 23.40 -8.00 0.64
C LEU A 128 22.79 -8.16 -0.76
N LEU A 129 23.36 -9.04 -1.59
CA LEU A 129 22.80 -9.31 -2.92
C LEU A 129 21.39 -9.93 -2.85
N ALA A 130 21.19 -10.86 -1.92
CA ALA A 130 19.87 -11.45 -1.68
C ALA A 130 18.84 -10.38 -1.27
N ALA A 131 19.20 -9.51 -0.33
CA ALA A 131 18.38 -8.39 0.10
C ALA A 131 18.07 -7.42 -1.06
N ALA A 132 19.06 -7.10 -1.89
CA ALA A 132 18.89 -6.24 -3.06
C ALA A 132 17.94 -6.84 -4.10
N LEU A 133 18.04 -8.16 -4.36
CA LEU A 133 17.15 -8.86 -5.29
C LEU A 133 15.70 -8.89 -4.77
N ILE A 134 15.50 -9.20 -3.49
CA ILE A 134 14.17 -9.19 -2.87
C ILE A 134 13.57 -7.78 -2.94
N GLY A 135 14.35 -6.74 -2.61
CA GLY A 135 13.91 -5.35 -2.70
C GLY A 135 13.59 -4.92 -4.13
N SER A 136 14.41 -5.32 -5.12
CA SER A 136 14.16 -5.03 -6.53
C SER A 136 12.85 -5.65 -7.03
N GLY A 137 12.52 -6.88 -6.58
CA GLY A 137 11.23 -7.51 -6.86
C GLY A 137 10.06 -6.70 -6.30
N SER A 138 10.19 -6.23 -5.06
CA SER A 138 9.21 -5.36 -4.39
C SER A 138 8.99 -4.04 -5.13
N SER A 139 10.06 -3.43 -5.64
CA SER A 139 10.00 -2.16 -6.36
C SER A 139 9.17 -2.20 -7.64
N VAL A 140 9.10 -3.35 -8.31
CA VAL A 140 8.23 -3.59 -9.47
C VAL A 140 6.81 -3.90 -9.00
N PHE A 141 6.68 -4.68 -7.93
CA PHE A 141 5.40 -5.24 -7.51
C PHE A 141 4.37 -4.16 -7.14
N HIS A 142 4.72 -3.20 -6.28
CA HIS A 142 3.75 -2.25 -5.73
C HIS A 142 3.15 -1.28 -6.77
N PRO A 143 3.95 -0.57 -7.60
CA PRO A 143 3.37 0.37 -8.58
C PRO A 143 2.54 -0.33 -9.64
N GLU A 144 2.99 -1.50 -10.14
CA GLU A 144 2.27 -2.22 -11.17
C GLU A 144 1.01 -2.90 -10.64
N SER A 145 1.05 -3.45 -9.43
CA SER A 145 -0.14 -4.03 -8.79
C SER A 145 -1.21 -2.97 -8.52
N SER A 146 -0.82 -1.77 -8.06
CA SER A 146 -1.75 -0.64 -7.89
C SER A 146 -2.40 -0.23 -9.22
N ARG A 147 -1.64 -0.28 -10.33
CA ARG A 147 -2.18 -0.03 -11.68
C ARG A 147 -3.20 -1.09 -12.09
N VAL A 148 -2.87 -2.38 -11.92
CA VAL A 148 -3.77 -3.50 -12.24
C VAL A 148 -5.03 -3.44 -11.37
N ALA A 149 -4.89 -3.16 -10.07
CA ALA A 149 -6.03 -2.98 -9.16
C ALA A 149 -6.96 -1.86 -9.64
N ARG A 150 -6.39 -0.72 -10.08
CA ARG A 150 -7.18 0.38 -10.65
C ARG A 150 -7.90 -0.02 -11.94
N MET A 151 -7.26 -0.79 -12.83
CA MET A 151 -7.88 -1.29 -14.07
C MET A 151 -9.03 -2.25 -13.77
N ALA A 152 -8.87 -3.14 -12.76
CA ALA A 152 -9.85 -4.14 -12.38
C ALA A 152 -10.97 -3.59 -11.48
N SER A 153 -10.94 -2.31 -11.13
CA SER A 153 -11.81 -1.72 -10.08
C SER A 153 -13.26 -1.48 -10.51
N GLY A 154 -13.56 -1.42 -11.81
CA GLY A 154 -14.90 -1.05 -12.29
C GLY A 154 -15.40 0.29 -11.73
N GLY A 155 -14.50 1.24 -11.47
CA GLY A 155 -14.81 2.54 -10.86
C GLY A 155 -14.73 2.58 -9.33
N GLN A 156 -14.72 1.43 -8.63
CA GLN A 156 -14.57 1.34 -7.17
C GLN A 156 -13.08 1.34 -6.77
N HIS A 157 -12.38 2.43 -7.08
CA HIS A 157 -10.92 2.51 -6.94
C HIS A 157 -10.43 2.35 -5.50
N GLY A 158 -11.18 2.88 -4.53
CA GLY A 158 -10.86 2.76 -3.11
C GLY A 158 -10.97 1.31 -2.62
N LEU A 159 -12.06 0.62 -2.97
CA LEU A 159 -12.23 -0.80 -2.65
C LEU A 159 -11.12 -1.65 -3.25
N ALA A 160 -10.83 -1.46 -4.55
CA ALA A 160 -9.80 -2.23 -5.24
C ALA A 160 -8.41 -2.04 -4.61
N GLN A 161 -8.04 -0.79 -4.29
CA GLN A 161 -6.78 -0.48 -3.62
C GLN A 161 -6.73 -1.05 -2.19
N SER A 162 -7.83 -1.04 -1.47
CA SER A 162 -7.91 -1.61 -0.12
C SER A 162 -7.80 -3.13 -0.13
N LEU A 163 -8.50 -3.81 -1.05
CA LEU A 163 -8.36 -5.26 -1.22
C LEU A 163 -6.92 -5.66 -1.53
N PHE A 164 -6.25 -4.90 -2.39
CA PHE A 164 -4.84 -5.09 -2.68
C PHE A 164 -3.98 -4.94 -1.42
N GLN A 165 -4.17 -3.87 -0.65
CA GLN A 165 -3.37 -3.57 0.55
C GLN A 165 -3.57 -4.58 1.69
N VAL A 166 -4.79 -5.11 1.85
CA VAL A 166 -5.08 -6.13 2.87
C VAL A 166 -4.18 -7.35 2.69
N GLY A 167 -3.97 -7.80 1.44
CA GLY A 167 -3.06 -8.90 1.16
C GLY A 167 -1.67 -8.65 1.75
N GLY A 168 -1.07 -7.50 1.43
CA GLY A 168 0.26 -7.13 1.94
C GLY A 168 0.32 -7.06 3.47
N ASN A 169 -0.66 -6.40 4.10
CA ASN A 169 -0.69 -6.29 5.57
C ASN A 169 -0.81 -7.65 6.26
N VAL A 170 -1.65 -8.55 5.72
CA VAL A 170 -1.78 -9.93 6.24
C VAL A 170 -0.48 -10.70 6.02
N GLY A 171 0.12 -10.58 4.84
CA GLY A 171 1.42 -11.21 4.54
C GLY A 171 2.52 -10.75 5.51
N SER A 172 2.64 -9.44 5.70
CA SER A 172 3.62 -8.85 6.62
C SER A 172 3.42 -9.31 8.07
N ALA A 173 2.17 -9.55 8.50
CA ALA A 173 1.88 -10.08 9.82
C ALA A 173 2.23 -11.57 9.96
N ILE A 174 1.97 -12.38 8.91
CA ILE A 174 2.20 -13.83 8.93
C ILE A 174 3.70 -14.17 8.85
N GLY A 175 4.50 -13.38 8.11
CA GLY A 175 5.92 -13.67 7.89
C GLY A 175 6.73 -13.93 9.17
N PRO A 176 6.69 -13.06 10.19
CA PRO A 176 7.35 -13.30 11.48
C PRO A 176 6.90 -14.58 12.19
N LEU A 177 5.62 -14.95 12.11
CA LEU A 177 5.13 -16.20 12.67
C LEU A 177 5.76 -17.40 11.96
N LEU A 178 5.81 -17.38 10.63
CA LEU A 178 6.44 -18.44 9.84
C LEU A 178 7.96 -18.49 10.08
N ALA A 179 8.61 -17.35 10.25
CA ALA A 179 10.01 -17.33 10.66
C ALA A 179 10.21 -18.01 12.02
N ALA A 180 9.38 -17.68 13.02
CA ALA A 180 9.47 -18.24 14.36
C ALA A 180 9.23 -19.77 14.40
N PHE A 181 8.25 -20.28 13.65
CA PHE A 181 7.86 -21.69 13.68
C PHE A 181 8.56 -22.57 12.64
N ILE A 182 9.06 -21.99 11.55
CA ILE A 182 9.69 -22.74 10.45
C ILE A 182 11.19 -22.48 10.40
N VAL A 183 11.60 -21.20 10.26
CA VAL A 183 13.00 -20.90 9.96
C VAL A 183 13.89 -21.00 11.21
N MET A 184 13.45 -20.44 12.34
CA MET A 184 14.25 -20.49 13.57
C MET A 184 14.59 -21.91 14.02
N PRO A 185 13.65 -22.90 14.00
CA PRO A 185 13.99 -24.27 14.40
C PRO A 185 14.80 -25.06 13.34
N ARG A 186 14.68 -24.72 12.05
CA ARG A 186 15.25 -25.49 10.94
C ARG A 186 16.47 -24.85 10.29
N GLY A 187 16.78 -23.61 10.69
CA GLY A 187 17.91 -22.85 10.17
C GLY A 187 17.68 -22.19 8.81
N GLN A 188 18.67 -21.46 8.37
CA GLN A 188 18.65 -20.59 7.18
C GLN A 188 18.21 -21.33 5.90
N ALA A 189 18.67 -22.58 5.68
CA ALA A 189 18.33 -23.34 4.47
C ALA A 189 16.83 -23.54 4.28
N SER A 190 16.01 -23.55 5.36
CA SER A 190 14.56 -23.70 5.29
C SER A 190 13.85 -22.48 4.67
N VAL A 191 14.53 -21.35 4.52
CA VAL A 191 14.05 -20.20 3.77
C VAL A 191 13.72 -20.57 2.32
N ALA A 192 14.43 -21.56 1.74
CA ALA A 192 14.13 -22.08 0.41
C ALA A 192 12.71 -22.67 0.27
N TRP A 193 12.06 -23.11 1.36
CA TRP A 193 10.69 -23.65 1.27
C TRP A 193 9.68 -22.59 0.83
N PHE A 194 9.95 -21.32 1.13
CA PHE A 194 9.10 -20.20 0.70
C PHE A 194 9.23 -19.89 -0.80
N ALA A 195 10.18 -20.53 -1.51
CA ALA A 195 10.22 -20.50 -2.97
C ALA A 195 8.93 -21.06 -3.59
N ILE A 196 8.26 -22.02 -2.93
CA ILE A 196 6.95 -22.52 -3.37
C ILE A 196 5.92 -21.39 -3.41
N ALA A 197 5.89 -20.53 -2.39
CA ALA A 197 4.99 -19.38 -2.36
C ALA A 197 5.30 -18.39 -3.50
N ALA A 198 6.59 -18.13 -3.76
CA ALA A 198 7.01 -17.28 -4.87
C ALA A 198 6.62 -17.87 -6.24
N LEU A 199 6.77 -19.18 -6.43
CA LEU A 199 6.36 -19.88 -7.66
C LEU A 199 4.84 -19.83 -7.87
N VAL A 200 4.05 -20.03 -6.81
CA VAL A 200 2.59 -19.87 -6.85
C VAL A 200 2.23 -18.43 -7.23
N ALA A 201 2.89 -17.43 -6.64
CA ALA A 201 2.68 -16.03 -7.00
C ALA A 201 3.02 -15.76 -8.47
N ILE A 202 4.15 -16.27 -9.00
CA ILE A 202 4.53 -16.15 -10.42
C ILE A 202 3.44 -16.75 -11.31
N ALA A 203 2.93 -17.95 -11.00
CA ALA A 203 1.87 -18.59 -11.77
C ALA A 203 0.58 -17.78 -11.81
N LEU A 204 0.17 -17.19 -10.68
CA LEU A 204 -1.01 -16.31 -10.62
C LEU A 204 -0.76 -14.98 -11.33
N LEU A 205 0.41 -14.38 -11.16
CA LEU A 205 0.78 -13.13 -11.81
C LEU A 205 0.87 -13.26 -13.34
N THR A 206 1.27 -14.42 -13.86
CA THR A 206 1.22 -14.70 -15.30
C THR A 206 -0.22 -14.79 -15.83
N ARG A 207 -1.16 -15.32 -15.05
CA ARG A 207 -2.60 -15.27 -15.40
C ARG A 207 -3.13 -13.83 -15.39
N ILE A 208 -2.76 -13.04 -14.38
CA ILE A 208 -3.08 -11.62 -14.33
C ILE A 208 -2.48 -10.88 -15.54
N ALA A 209 -1.26 -11.22 -15.95
CA ALA A 209 -0.62 -10.66 -17.14
C ALA A 209 -1.41 -10.94 -18.42
N GLY A 210 -1.97 -12.14 -18.57
CA GLY A 210 -2.88 -12.50 -19.67
C GLY A 210 -4.14 -11.63 -19.68
N TRP A 211 -4.77 -11.46 -18.54
CA TRP A 211 -5.92 -10.55 -18.38
C TRP A 211 -5.53 -9.10 -18.70
N TYR A 212 -4.40 -8.62 -18.17
CA TYR A 212 -3.90 -7.27 -18.44
C TYR A 212 -3.70 -7.02 -19.93
N ARG A 213 -3.10 -7.98 -20.68
CA ARG A 213 -2.93 -7.87 -22.13
C ARG A 213 -4.25 -7.74 -22.87
N ALA A 214 -5.27 -8.49 -22.44
CA ALA A 214 -6.59 -8.48 -23.08
C ALA A 214 -7.37 -7.17 -22.82
N HIS A 215 -7.12 -6.50 -21.68
CA HIS A 215 -7.85 -5.32 -21.24
C HIS A 215 -7.00 -4.01 -21.32
N ALA A 216 -5.71 -4.13 -21.62
CA ALA A 216 -4.88 -2.96 -21.88
C ALA A 216 -5.37 -2.28 -23.19
N PRO A 217 -5.59 -0.95 -23.22
CA PRO A 217 -5.96 -0.25 -24.43
C PRO A 217 -4.91 -0.51 -25.51
N ALA A 218 -5.32 -1.08 -26.63
CA ALA A 218 -4.44 -1.52 -27.74
C ALA A 218 -3.60 -0.38 -28.34
N HIS A 219 -4.05 0.85 -28.24
CA HIS A 219 -3.29 2.07 -28.50
C HIS A 219 -3.69 3.10 -27.46
N ARG A 220 -2.76 3.52 -26.61
CA ARG A 220 -2.83 4.89 -26.11
C ARG A 220 -2.53 5.80 -27.31
N THR A 221 -3.55 6.13 -28.14
CA THR A 221 -3.58 7.50 -28.61
C THR A 221 -3.29 8.34 -27.37
N PRO A 222 -2.35 9.31 -27.43
CA PRO A 222 -2.28 10.30 -26.37
C PRO A 222 -3.73 10.80 -26.27
N ARG A 223 -4.48 10.28 -25.32
CA ARG A 223 -5.69 10.92 -24.91
C ARG A 223 -5.14 12.29 -24.54
N THR A 224 -5.19 13.20 -25.49
CA THR A 224 -5.20 14.62 -25.18
C THR A 224 -6.09 14.66 -24.00
N SER A 225 -5.47 14.76 -22.85
CA SER A 225 -6.15 14.67 -21.56
C SER A 225 -7.06 15.87 -21.49
N THR A 226 -8.26 15.74 -22.10
CA THR A 226 -9.43 16.54 -21.73
C THR A 226 -9.78 16.33 -20.26
N GLY A 227 -8.98 15.52 -19.54
CA GLY A 227 -8.84 15.39 -18.11
C GLY A 227 -7.51 15.92 -17.60
N ALA A 228 -6.94 16.98 -18.16
CA ALA A 228 -6.01 17.80 -17.41
C ALA A 228 -6.71 18.14 -16.09
N SER A 229 -6.05 17.89 -14.97
CA SER A 229 -6.58 18.30 -13.68
C SER A 229 -7.10 19.74 -13.83
N ALA A 230 -8.38 19.95 -13.57
CA ALA A 230 -8.98 21.29 -13.66
C ALA A 230 -8.33 22.27 -12.66
N LEU A 231 -7.39 21.75 -11.84
CA LEU A 231 -6.71 22.53 -10.79
C LEU A 231 -5.41 23.15 -11.31
N PRO A 232 -5.10 24.38 -10.88
CA PRO A 232 -3.83 25.05 -11.17
C PRO A 232 -2.63 24.21 -10.71
N ARG A 233 -1.52 24.25 -11.47
CA ARG A 233 -0.27 23.51 -11.15
C ARG A 233 0.19 23.76 -9.69
N ARG A 234 0.07 25.00 -9.21
CA ARG A 234 0.41 25.35 -7.82
C ARG A 234 -0.42 24.55 -6.81
N THR A 235 -1.72 24.46 -7.03
CA THR A 235 -2.64 23.68 -6.18
C THR A 235 -2.26 22.21 -6.18
N ILE A 236 -1.92 21.63 -7.35
CA ILE A 236 -1.48 20.24 -7.45
C ILE A 236 -0.20 20.02 -6.60
N ILE A 237 0.82 20.88 -6.76
CA ILE A 237 2.07 20.77 -6.01
C ILE A 237 1.82 20.86 -4.51
N VAL A 238 1.06 21.87 -4.06
CA VAL A 238 0.73 22.05 -2.64
C VAL A 238 -0.03 20.84 -2.10
N THR A 239 -1.02 20.34 -2.84
CA THR A 239 -1.79 19.15 -2.45
C THR A 239 -0.91 17.91 -2.34
N MET A 240 -0.03 17.67 -3.31
CA MET A 240 0.93 16.56 -3.27
C MET A 240 1.90 16.67 -2.10
N SER A 241 2.36 17.88 -1.77
CA SER A 241 3.21 18.13 -0.59
C SER A 241 2.46 17.84 0.72
N ILE A 242 1.20 18.25 0.81
CA ILE A 242 0.35 17.91 1.97
C ILE A 242 0.21 16.39 2.09
N LEU A 243 -0.13 15.70 1.02
CA LEU A 243 -0.23 14.23 1.03
C LEU A 243 1.09 13.58 1.43
N GLY A 244 2.23 14.10 0.99
CA GLY A 244 3.56 13.65 1.41
C GLY A 244 3.77 13.82 2.92
N MET A 245 3.43 14.99 3.48
CA MET A 245 3.52 15.22 4.93
C MET A 245 2.59 14.30 5.74
N LEU A 246 1.41 13.99 5.21
CA LEU A 246 0.48 13.06 5.84
C LEU A 246 1.04 11.62 5.83
N ILE A 247 1.68 11.20 4.74
CA ILE A 247 2.37 9.91 4.68
C ILE A 247 3.56 9.88 5.63
N PHE A 248 4.38 10.93 5.66
CA PHE A 248 5.47 11.05 6.63
C PHE A 248 4.96 10.83 8.05
N SER A 249 3.97 11.61 8.49
CA SER A 249 3.35 11.50 9.81
C SER A 249 2.89 10.07 10.12
N LYS A 250 2.12 9.50 9.20
CA LYS A 250 1.56 8.17 9.33
C LYS A 250 2.64 7.09 9.44
N TYR A 251 3.62 7.10 8.53
CA TYR A 251 4.61 6.01 8.47
C TYR A 251 5.69 6.12 9.53
N PHE A 252 6.04 7.32 9.98
CA PHE A 252 6.87 7.49 11.16
C PHE A 252 6.19 6.96 12.42
N TYR A 253 4.91 7.29 12.62
CA TYR A 253 4.14 6.75 13.73
C TYR A 253 3.97 5.24 13.62
N LEU A 254 3.67 4.74 12.42
CA LEU A 254 3.54 3.30 12.18
C LEU A 254 4.86 2.56 12.44
N ALA A 255 6.01 3.17 12.09
CA ALA A 255 7.34 2.61 12.37
C ALA A 255 7.59 2.45 13.87
N SER A 256 7.12 3.40 14.71
CA SER A 256 7.22 3.26 16.17
C SER A 256 6.47 2.04 16.68
N LEU A 257 5.28 1.74 16.13
CA LEU A 257 4.48 0.59 16.53
C LEU A 257 4.96 -0.72 15.88
N SER A 258 5.37 -0.70 14.61
CA SER A 258 5.80 -1.94 13.94
C SER A 258 7.20 -2.41 14.37
N SER A 259 8.12 -1.48 14.66
CA SER A 259 9.51 -1.80 14.97
C SER A 259 9.82 -1.83 16.46
N TYR A 260 9.12 -1.02 17.25
CA TYR A 260 9.51 -0.80 18.66
C TYR A 260 8.42 -1.16 19.68
N TYR A 261 7.21 -1.56 19.24
CA TYR A 261 6.10 -1.86 20.15
C TYR A 261 6.40 -3.03 21.09
N THR A 262 7.04 -4.08 20.60
CA THR A 262 7.47 -5.20 21.42
C THR A 262 8.44 -4.76 22.52
N PHE A 263 9.42 -3.94 22.20
CA PHE A 263 10.37 -3.39 23.17
C PHE A 263 9.70 -2.48 24.20
N TYR A 264 8.77 -1.63 23.73
CA TYR A 264 7.97 -0.77 24.63
C TYR A 264 7.15 -1.60 25.63
N LEU A 265 6.48 -2.66 25.19
CA LEU A 265 5.70 -3.55 26.03
C LEU A 265 6.58 -4.32 27.03
N MET A 266 7.74 -4.81 26.56
CA MET A 266 8.69 -5.51 27.42
C MET A 266 9.26 -4.59 28.49
N GLN A 267 9.63 -3.36 28.15
CA GLN A 267 10.23 -2.43 29.10
C GLN A 267 9.20 -1.85 30.09
N LYS A 268 8.04 -1.39 29.60
CA LYS A 268 7.05 -0.72 30.43
C LYS A 268 6.22 -1.68 31.28
N PHE A 269 5.84 -2.84 30.72
CA PHE A 269 4.95 -3.80 31.38
C PHE A 269 5.62 -5.11 31.78
N GLN A 270 6.95 -5.23 31.57
CA GLN A 270 7.75 -6.41 31.89
C GLN A 270 7.19 -7.70 31.24
N LEU A 271 6.65 -7.58 30.02
CA LEU A 271 6.14 -8.73 29.27
C LEU A 271 7.27 -9.58 28.71
N SER A 272 7.02 -10.89 28.56
CA SER A 272 7.90 -11.74 27.76
C SER A 272 7.87 -11.32 26.28
N ALA A 273 8.95 -11.57 25.55
CA ALA A 273 9.03 -11.30 24.10
C ALA A 273 7.87 -11.97 23.32
N GLN A 274 7.51 -13.21 23.71
CA GLN A 274 6.41 -13.93 23.09
C GLN A 274 5.06 -13.22 23.29
N SER A 275 4.77 -12.77 24.52
CA SER A 275 3.55 -12.03 24.82
C SER A 275 3.52 -10.69 24.08
N ALA A 276 4.63 -9.97 24.02
CA ALA A 276 4.74 -8.72 23.30
C ALA A 276 4.51 -8.90 21.78
N GLN A 277 4.97 -10.01 21.18
CA GLN A 277 4.71 -10.33 19.79
C GLN A 277 3.24 -10.65 19.50
N LEU A 278 2.54 -11.29 20.44
CA LEU A 278 1.09 -11.51 20.29
C LEU A 278 0.33 -10.18 20.25
N HIS A 279 0.71 -9.19 21.06
CA HIS A 279 0.13 -7.85 21.01
C HIS A 279 0.44 -7.15 19.67
N LEU A 280 1.67 -7.30 19.16
CA LEU A 280 2.04 -6.79 17.84
C LEU A 280 1.21 -7.43 16.72
N PHE A 281 1.00 -8.75 16.76
CA PHE A 281 0.14 -9.47 15.83
C PHE A 281 -1.31 -8.93 15.86
N VAL A 282 -1.88 -8.71 17.05
CA VAL A 282 -3.21 -8.12 17.22
C VAL A 282 -3.29 -6.72 16.60
N PHE A 283 -2.27 -5.88 16.82
CA PHE A 283 -2.16 -4.56 16.18
C PHE A 283 -2.11 -4.67 14.66
N LEU A 284 -1.26 -5.54 14.09
CA LEU A 284 -1.14 -5.73 12.65
C LEU A 284 -2.43 -6.31 12.03
N GLY A 285 -3.13 -7.18 12.75
CA GLY A 285 -4.47 -7.65 12.38
C GLY A 285 -5.48 -6.50 12.29
N ALA A 286 -5.47 -5.59 13.26
CA ALA A 286 -6.31 -4.39 13.24
C ALA A 286 -5.96 -3.47 12.06
N VAL A 287 -4.67 -3.32 11.71
CA VAL A 287 -4.21 -2.60 10.52
C VAL A 287 -4.80 -3.21 9.24
N ALA A 288 -4.77 -4.54 9.11
CA ALA A 288 -5.34 -5.23 7.94
C ALA A 288 -6.85 -4.98 7.80
N VAL A 289 -7.61 -5.08 8.90
CA VAL A 289 -9.06 -4.81 8.92
C VAL A 289 -9.35 -3.33 8.59
N GLY A 290 -8.61 -2.41 9.19
CA GLY A 290 -8.77 -0.96 8.94
C GLY A 290 -8.48 -0.58 7.49
N THR A 291 -7.48 -1.22 6.88
CA THR A 291 -7.15 -1.03 5.46
C THR A 291 -8.31 -1.44 4.56
N LEU A 292 -8.95 -2.59 4.85
CA LEU A 292 -10.11 -3.08 4.08
C LEU A 292 -11.29 -2.10 4.16
N ALA A 293 -11.57 -1.56 5.33
CA ALA A 293 -12.69 -0.64 5.55
C ALA A 293 -12.50 0.72 4.88
N GLY A 294 -11.25 1.22 4.83
CA GLY A 294 -10.94 2.59 4.39
C GLY A 294 -11.32 2.91 2.95
N GLY A 295 -11.14 1.95 2.03
CA GLY A 295 -11.46 2.16 0.61
C GLY A 295 -12.94 2.34 0.33
N PRO A 296 -13.81 1.38 0.69
CA PRO A 296 -15.25 1.51 0.51
C PRO A 296 -15.86 2.72 1.21
N ILE A 297 -15.35 3.06 2.39
CA ILE A 297 -15.79 4.27 3.10
C ILE A 297 -15.40 5.50 2.29
N GLY A 298 -14.15 5.57 1.78
CA GLY A 298 -13.68 6.68 0.95
C GLY A 298 -14.45 6.84 -0.37
N ASP A 299 -14.87 5.73 -0.98
CA ASP A 299 -15.69 5.77 -2.19
C ASP A 299 -17.10 6.32 -1.93
N ARG A 300 -17.63 6.19 -0.69
CA ARG A 300 -18.99 6.65 -0.29
C ARG A 300 -19.02 8.08 0.26
N ILE A 301 -18.16 8.38 1.22
CA ILE A 301 -18.20 9.67 1.94
C ILE A 301 -17.16 10.68 1.44
N GLY A 302 -16.26 10.23 0.55
CA GLY A 302 -15.20 11.06 -0.01
C GLY A 302 -13.84 10.81 0.63
N ARG A 303 -12.82 10.76 -0.23
CA ARG A 303 -11.44 10.40 0.17
C ARG A 303 -10.82 11.39 1.13
N LYS A 304 -11.07 12.70 0.93
CA LYS A 304 -10.61 13.76 1.82
C LYS A 304 -11.04 13.52 3.27
N TYR A 305 -12.30 13.13 3.48
CA TYR A 305 -12.84 12.89 4.82
C TYR A 305 -12.23 11.65 5.48
N VAL A 306 -11.98 10.58 4.70
CA VAL A 306 -11.29 9.40 5.21
C VAL A 306 -9.85 9.73 5.58
N ILE A 307 -9.12 10.47 4.75
CA ILE A 307 -7.75 10.90 5.04
C ILE A 307 -7.72 11.73 6.33
N TRP A 308 -8.61 12.72 6.45
CA TRP A 308 -8.69 13.58 7.63
C TRP A 308 -9.06 12.77 8.88
N GLY A 309 -10.15 12.00 8.83
CA GLY A 309 -10.63 11.19 9.95
C GLY A 309 -9.64 10.10 10.38
N SER A 310 -8.89 9.54 9.44
CA SER A 310 -7.91 8.49 9.73
C SER A 310 -6.66 9.03 10.43
N ILE A 311 -6.17 10.19 10.07
CA ILE A 311 -4.91 10.71 10.64
C ILE A 311 -5.19 11.59 11.85
N VAL A 312 -6.14 12.53 11.77
CA VAL A 312 -6.51 13.37 12.93
C VAL A 312 -7.33 12.60 13.94
N GLY A 313 -8.25 11.74 13.46
CA GLY A 313 -9.11 10.95 14.35
C GLY A 313 -8.36 9.97 15.23
N VAL A 314 -7.14 9.58 14.87
CA VAL A 314 -6.30 8.73 15.71
C VAL A 314 -5.57 9.49 16.82
N LEU A 315 -5.45 10.81 16.72
CA LEU A 315 -4.66 11.66 17.63
C LEU A 315 -5.04 11.52 19.12
N PRO A 316 -6.33 11.49 19.52
CA PRO A 316 -6.67 11.30 20.95
C PRO A 316 -6.14 9.97 21.49
N PHE A 317 -6.21 8.92 20.69
CA PHE A 317 -5.78 7.57 21.11
C PHE A 317 -4.26 7.48 21.18
N THR A 318 -3.53 8.16 20.27
CA THR A 318 -2.07 8.19 20.31
C THR A 318 -1.54 8.99 21.49
N LEU A 319 -2.21 10.09 21.88
CA LEU A 319 -1.86 10.90 23.05
C LEU A 319 -2.13 10.15 24.38
N LEU A 320 -3.16 9.29 24.42
CA LEU A 320 -3.47 8.49 25.62
C LEU A 320 -2.54 7.28 25.78
N LEU A 321 -2.00 6.74 24.67
CA LEU A 321 -1.21 5.51 24.67
C LEU A 321 -0.03 5.50 25.66
N PRO A 322 0.82 6.55 25.74
CA PRO A 322 1.94 6.57 26.68
C PRO A 322 1.55 6.53 28.16
N HIS A 323 0.31 6.88 28.48
CA HIS A 323 -0.22 6.96 29.86
C HIS A 323 -1.10 5.76 30.23
N ALA A 324 -1.33 4.85 29.28
CA ALA A 324 -2.23 3.70 29.45
C ALA A 324 -1.57 2.54 30.22
N ASN A 325 -2.40 1.75 30.93
CA ASN A 325 -2.02 0.43 31.41
C ASN A 325 -2.05 -0.61 30.27
N LEU A 326 -1.63 -1.85 30.53
CA LEU A 326 -1.50 -2.87 29.48
C LEU A 326 -2.82 -3.13 28.72
N LEU A 327 -3.95 -3.26 29.43
CA LEU A 327 -5.25 -3.49 28.79
C LEU A 327 -5.62 -2.34 27.85
N TRP A 328 -5.53 -1.11 28.35
CA TRP A 328 -5.82 0.08 27.54
C TRP A 328 -4.80 0.27 26.41
N THR A 329 -3.52 -0.02 26.63
CA THR A 329 -2.50 0.00 25.58
C THR A 329 -2.90 -0.93 24.44
N THR A 330 -3.35 -2.15 24.72
CA THR A 330 -3.80 -3.11 23.72
C THR A 330 -5.04 -2.61 22.98
N LEU A 331 -6.05 -2.11 23.71
CA LEU A 331 -7.27 -1.58 23.09
C LEU A 331 -6.98 -0.34 22.23
N LEU A 332 -6.17 0.58 22.73
CA LEU A 332 -5.78 1.79 21.99
C LEU A 332 -5.00 1.44 20.73
N THR A 333 -4.07 0.49 20.76
CA THR A 333 -3.32 0.09 19.57
C THR A 333 -4.20 -0.59 18.54
N VAL A 334 -5.22 -1.36 18.94
CA VAL A 334 -6.23 -1.89 18.00
C VAL A 334 -7.00 -0.75 17.33
N ILE A 335 -7.49 0.22 18.08
CA ILE A 335 -8.20 1.39 17.53
C ILE A 335 -7.28 2.19 16.60
N ILE A 336 -6.04 2.44 17.02
CA ILE A 336 -5.04 3.15 16.22
C ILE A 336 -4.78 2.38 14.91
N GLY A 337 -4.59 1.07 14.97
CA GLY A 337 -4.38 0.23 13.80
C GLY A 337 -5.55 0.29 12.82
N LEU A 338 -6.78 0.12 13.31
CA LEU A 338 -8.01 0.21 12.51
C LEU A 338 -8.16 1.56 11.82
N VAL A 339 -8.02 2.65 12.58
CA VAL A 339 -8.29 4.00 12.08
C VAL A 339 -7.15 4.47 11.17
N LEU A 340 -5.90 4.37 11.61
CA LEU A 340 -4.75 4.88 10.87
C LEU A 340 -4.53 4.15 9.54
N ALA A 341 -4.82 2.84 9.48
CA ALA A 341 -4.61 2.04 8.29
C ALA A 341 -5.50 2.48 7.11
N SER A 342 -6.69 2.99 7.36
CA SER A 342 -7.67 3.37 6.32
C SER A 342 -7.20 4.52 5.43
N ALA A 343 -6.26 5.38 5.86
CA ALA A 343 -5.83 6.55 5.11
C ALA A 343 -5.05 6.22 3.83
N PHE A 344 -4.23 5.17 3.82
CA PHE A 344 -3.23 4.98 2.76
C PHE A 344 -3.86 4.71 1.40
N SER A 345 -4.84 3.81 1.34
CA SER A 345 -5.59 3.54 0.12
C SER A 345 -6.28 4.80 -0.42
N ALA A 346 -6.89 5.59 0.49
CA ALA A 346 -7.53 6.83 0.14
C ALA A 346 -6.53 7.88 -0.39
N ILE A 347 -5.34 8.00 0.21
CA ILE A 347 -4.27 8.90 -0.24
C ILE A 347 -3.80 8.54 -1.65
N ILE A 348 -3.53 7.26 -1.92
CA ILE A 348 -3.07 6.82 -3.24
C ILE A 348 -4.12 7.13 -4.30
N VAL A 349 -5.38 6.76 -4.07
CA VAL A 349 -6.46 7.00 -5.03
C VAL A 349 -6.68 8.50 -5.26
N TYR A 350 -6.68 9.30 -4.19
CA TYR A 350 -6.79 10.75 -4.27
C TYR A 350 -5.64 11.37 -5.10
N ALA A 351 -4.40 10.94 -4.88
CA ALA A 351 -3.25 11.41 -5.63
C ALA A 351 -3.30 10.98 -7.11
N GLN A 352 -3.77 9.76 -7.41
CA GLN A 352 -3.97 9.28 -8.78
C GLN A 352 -5.08 10.04 -9.52
N GLU A 353 -6.10 10.51 -8.81
CA GLU A 353 -7.16 11.35 -9.38
C GLU A 353 -6.71 12.80 -9.60
N LEU A 354 -5.83 13.30 -8.73
CA LEU A 354 -5.22 14.61 -8.88
C LEU A 354 -4.33 14.72 -10.13
N VAL A 355 -3.66 13.62 -10.52
CA VAL A 355 -2.76 13.57 -11.69
C VAL A 355 -3.17 12.42 -12.62
N PRO A 356 -4.24 12.60 -13.43
CA PRO A 356 -4.74 11.56 -14.32
C PRO A 356 -3.68 11.13 -15.35
N GLY A 357 -3.68 9.83 -15.69
CA GLY A 357 -2.79 9.28 -16.71
C GLY A 357 -1.40 8.86 -16.22
N ARG A 358 -1.06 9.12 -14.94
CA ARG A 358 0.24 8.76 -14.34
C ARG A 358 0.08 7.84 -13.13
N THR A 359 -0.80 6.86 -13.23
CA THR A 359 -1.17 5.98 -12.10
C THR A 359 0.02 5.25 -11.50
N GLY A 360 0.90 4.68 -12.33
CA GLY A 360 2.09 3.96 -11.89
C GLY A 360 3.14 4.89 -11.26
N VAL A 361 3.37 6.08 -11.84
CA VAL A 361 4.29 7.07 -11.26
C VAL A 361 3.81 7.50 -9.88
N ILE A 362 2.52 7.83 -9.76
CA ILE A 362 1.94 8.26 -8.47
C ILE A 362 2.00 7.14 -7.45
N ALA A 363 1.61 5.92 -7.82
CA ALA A 363 1.72 4.78 -6.93
C ALA A 363 3.18 4.55 -6.50
N GLY A 364 4.13 4.50 -7.45
CA GLY A 364 5.54 4.32 -7.16
C GLY A 364 6.13 5.41 -6.25
N LEU A 365 5.76 6.67 -6.49
CA LEU A 365 6.18 7.79 -5.64
C LEU A 365 5.67 7.62 -4.20
N PHE A 366 4.38 7.32 -4.03
CA PHE A 366 3.77 7.26 -2.71
C PHE A 366 4.12 5.98 -1.94
N PHE A 367 4.20 4.83 -2.60
CA PHE A 367 4.71 3.61 -1.98
C PHE A 367 6.20 3.73 -1.63
N GLY A 368 7.03 4.21 -2.57
CA GLY A 368 8.45 4.42 -2.32
C GLY A 368 8.70 5.38 -1.17
N PHE A 369 7.96 6.50 -1.12
CA PHE A 369 8.05 7.46 -0.03
C PHE A 369 7.56 6.86 1.30
N ALA A 370 6.45 6.12 1.30
CA ALA A 370 5.89 5.48 2.49
C ALA A 370 6.87 4.48 3.12
N PHE A 371 7.43 3.57 2.31
CA PHE A 371 8.40 2.59 2.79
C PHE A 371 9.74 3.25 3.17
N GLY A 372 10.19 4.23 2.40
CA GLY A 372 11.38 5.02 2.73
C GLY A 372 11.23 5.74 4.07
N MET A 373 10.07 6.36 4.31
CA MET A 373 9.77 7.04 5.59
C MET A 373 9.61 6.05 6.75
N GLY A 374 9.05 4.87 6.50
CA GLY A 374 9.00 3.79 7.49
C GLY A 374 10.40 3.34 7.93
N GLY A 375 11.30 3.08 6.96
CA GLY A 375 12.68 2.71 7.23
C GLY A 375 13.49 3.81 7.91
N LEU A 376 13.38 5.05 7.43
CA LEU A 376 14.00 6.22 8.05
C LEU A 376 13.46 6.44 9.47
N GLY A 377 12.14 6.30 9.64
CA GLY A 377 11.48 6.41 10.94
C GLY A 377 12.03 5.39 11.93
N ALA A 378 12.15 4.13 11.51
CA ALA A 378 12.73 3.10 12.37
C ALA A 378 14.17 3.43 12.79
N ALA A 379 15.02 3.86 11.85
CA ALA A 379 16.40 4.23 12.17
C ALA A 379 16.50 5.42 13.13
N VAL A 380 15.77 6.51 12.83
CA VAL A 380 15.79 7.73 13.66
C VAL A 380 15.20 7.48 15.05
N LEU A 381 14.08 6.73 15.14
CA LEU A 381 13.45 6.43 16.41
C LEU A 381 14.26 5.45 17.25
N GLY A 382 15.01 4.55 16.60
CA GLY A 382 15.96 3.66 17.29
C GLY A 382 17.09 4.42 17.96
N GLU A 383 17.76 5.27 17.21
CA GLU A 383 18.81 6.14 17.74
C GLU A 383 18.29 7.04 18.87
N LEU A 384 17.08 7.60 18.68
CA LEU A 384 16.46 8.42 19.70
C LEU A 384 16.14 7.61 20.97
N ALA A 385 15.68 6.34 20.81
CA ALA A 385 15.40 5.47 21.93
C ALA A 385 16.65 5.10 22.74
N ASP A 386 17.79 4.96 22.09
CA ASP A 386 19.05 4.71 22.78
C ASP A 386 19.48 5.90 23.66
N HIS A 387 19.13 7.14 23.26
CA HIS A 387 19.47 8.36 24.00
C HIS A 387 18.48 8.74 25.09
N ILE A 388 17.18 8.65 24.83
CA ILE A 388 16.14 9.18 25.75
C ILE A 388 15.19 8.12 26.29
N GLY A 389 15.36 6.85 25.86
CA GLY A 389 14.50 5.74 26.25
C GLY A 389 13.24 5.60 25.40
N ILE A 390 12.75 4.35 25.30
CA ILE A 390 11.63 4.00 24.39
C ILE A 390 10.31 4.66 24.82
N GLU A 391 10.06 4.87 26.10
CA GLU A 391 8.83 5.50 26.58
C GLU A 391 8.74 6.97 26.20
N ALA A 392 9.87 7.70 26.26
CA ALA A 392 9.94 9.10 25.80
C ALA A 392 9.72 9.21 24.28
N VAL A 393 10.26 8.27 23.50
CA VAL A 393 10.02 8.19 22.07
C VAL A 393 8.52 8.02 21.76
N TYR A 394 7.81 7.17 22.49
CA TYR A 394 6.36 7.02 22.34
C TYR A 394 5.60 8.29 22.69
N GLY A 395 6.05 9.04 23.71
CA GLY A 395 5.52 10.36 24.05
C GLY A 395 5.66 11.36 22.91
N ILE A 396 6.81 11.40 22.22
CA ILE A 396 7.06 12.28 21.07
C ILE A 396 6.23 11.83 19.86
N CYS A 397 6.24 10.53 19.55
CA CYS A 397 5.50 9.97 18.42
C CYS A 397 3.99 10.20 18.55
N ALA A 398 3.45 10.28 19.76
CA ALA A 398 2.04 10.51 20.03
C ALA A 398 1.50 11.78 19.35
N PHE A 399 2.34 12.79 19.12
CA PHE A 399 1.97 14.05 18.47
C PHE A 399 2.07 14.00 16.93
N LEU A 400 2.73 13.02 16.33
CA LEU A 400 2.87 12.94 14.87
C LEU A 400 1.53 13.02 14.12
N PRO A 401 0.44 12.37 14.57
CA PRO A 401 -0.85 12.48 13.88
C PRO A 401 -1.44 13.88 13.85
N ALA A 402 -0.96 14.83 14.67
CA ALA A 402 -1.39 16.23 14.60
C ALA A 402 -1.06 16.88 13.25
N ILE A 403 -0.03 16.40 12.54
CA ILE A 403 0.26 16.79 11.14
C ILE A 403 -0.95 16.55 10.24
N GLY A 404 -1.83 15.61 10.62
CA GLY A 404 -3.09 15.34 9.95
C GLY A 404 -4.01 16.54 9.79
N LEU A 405 -3.87 17.58 10.61
CA LEU A 405 -4.61 18.84 10.46
C LEU A 405 -4.39 19.49 9.09
N LEU A 406 -3.24 19.22 8.43
CA LEU A 406 -2.98 19.69 7.07
C LEU A 406 -3.98 19.13 6.05
N ALA A 407 -4.64 18.00 6.33
CA ALA A 407 -5.65 17.44 5.45
C ALA A 407 -6.88 18.37 5.26
N TRP A 408 -7.08 19.34 6.16
CA TRP A 408 -8.12 20.36 6.01
C TRP A 408 -7.93 21.17 4.72
N PHE A 409 -6.69 21.44 4.33
CA PHE A 409 -6.33 22.22 3.15
C PHE A 409 -6.38 21.43 1.83
N LEU A 410 -6.71 20.13 1.87
CA LEU A 410 -6.91 19.35 0.65
C LEU A 410 -8.13 19.86 -0.12
N PRO A 411 -8.03 20.12 -1.44
CA PRO A 411 -9.18 20.51 -2.25
C PRO A 411 -10.22 19.38 -2.35
N ALA A 412 -11.47 19.70 -2.57
CA ALA A 412 -12.47 18.72 -2.95
C ALA A 412 -12.31 18.42 -4.45
N ILE A 413 -11.86 17.18 -4.78
CA ILE A 413 -11.70 16.71 -6.17
C ILE A 413 -12.84 15.77 -6.59
N GLU A 414 -13.86 15.63 -5.76
CA GLU A 414 -14.94 14.67 -5.99
C GLU A 414 -15.79 15.08 -7.20
N LYS A 415 -16.05 14.10 -8.06
CA LYS A 415 -17.07 14.26 -9.09
C LYS A 415 -18.42 14.45 -8.40
N PRO A 416 -19.28 15.37 -8.90
CA PRO A 416 -20.66 15.40 -8.47
C PRO A 416 -21.25 14.00 -8.63
N ARG A 417 -21.92 13.48 -7.59
CA ARG A 417 -22.71 12.25 -7.73
C ARG A 417 -23.72 12.48 -8.83
N PRO A 418 -23.88 11.57 -9.81
CA PRO A 418 -25.08 11.58 -10.62
C PRO A 418 -26.27 11.46 -9.67
N ALA A 419 -27.19 12.40 -9.81
CA ALA A 419 -28.43 12.44 -9.04
C ALA A 419 -29.29 11.19 -9.29
#